data_88fe6edfafb2f7cee0171097086ff445
#
_entry.id   88fe6edfafb2f7cee0171097086ff445
#
_cell.length_a   1.000
_cell.length_b   1.000
_cell.length_c   1.000
_cell.angle_alpha   90.00
_cell.angle_beta   90.00
_cell.angle_gamma   90.00
#
_symmetry.space_group_name_H-M   'P 1'
#
loop_
_entity.id
_entity.type
_entity.pdbx_description
1 polymer ?
#
loop_
_entity_poly.entity_id
_entity_poly.type
_entity_poly.pdbx_seq_one_letter_code
_entity_poly.pdbx_strand_id
1 'polypeptide(L)'
;MDNDCKQWAQVLWNYLRLGQPLVKSDVIIGLGCHDIRVAERAANLYLENWAPQILFTGYLGNHTAGVWQQPEADVFAEAAIKLGVPVDKILLEKKATNTGENIRFAYQTLKENNIPVKRIILVQQPFMERRVYATYLRQWPEDKENVQAVVTSPTVELDEYPNSHVGNMDNLIGYMLAVLERIRDYPKKGYQVEQEIFPEVSDAQWKLLQVGYRPK
;
A
#
# COMPACT_ATOMS: atom_id res chain seq x y z
N MET A 1 25.81 -1.04 4.36
CA MET A 1 25.39 -1.62 3.07
C MET A 1 26.39 -1.18 2.03
N ASP A 2 26.88 -2.12 1.22
CA ASP A 2 27.75 -1.84 0.08
C ASP A 2 27.04 -0.95 -0.95
N ASN A 3 27.80 -0.13 -1.67
CA ASN A 3 27.27 0.84 -2.64
C ASN A 3 26.51 0.15 -3.78
N ASP A 4 26.97 -1.02 -4.21
CA ASP A 4 26.30 -1.82 -5.25
C ASP A 4 24.93 -2.35 -4.78
N CYS A 5 24.86 -2.86 -3.55
CA CYS A 5 23.58 -3.29 -2.96
C CYS A 5 22.58 -2.15 -2.88
N LYS A 6 23.04 -0.93 -2.58
CA LYS A 6 22.19 0.26 -2.56
C LYS A 6 21.64 0.59 -3.94
N GLN A 7 22.48 0.52 -4.97
CA GLN A 7 22.04 0.78 -6.36
C GLN A 7 20.99 -0.26 -6.79
N TRP A 8 21.17 -1.54 -6.51
CA TRP A 8 20.18 -2.58 -6.85
C TRP A 8 18.87 -2.41 -6.05
N ALA A 9 18.96 -2.06 -4.78
CA ALA A 9 17.79 -1.73 -3.97
C ALA A 9 17.03 -0.53 -4.54
N GLN A 10 17.76 0.50 -5.04
CA GLN A 10 17.16 1.67 -5.68
C GLN A 10 16.41 1.31 -6.98
N VAL A 11 16.93 0.36 -7.77
CA VAL A 11 16.22 -0.14 -8.97
C VAL A 11 14.88 -0.77 -8.57
N LEU A 12 14.86 -1.63 -7.54
CA LEU A 12 13.61 -2.23 -7.04
C LEU A 12 12.65 -1.16 -6.51
N TRP A 13 13.16 -0.22 -5.70
CA TRP A 13 12.37 0.88 -5.15
C TRP A 13 11.67 1.70 -6.23
N ASN A 14 12.43 2.11 -7.26
CA ASN A 14 11.90 2.90 -8.37
C ASN A 14 10.86 2.12 -9.19
N TYR A 15 11.08 0.83 -9.42
CA TYR A 15 10.12 -0.02 -10.13
C TYR A 15 8.82 -0.22 -9.33
N LEU A 16 8.92 -0.42 -8.02
CA LEU A 16 7.76 -0.70 -7.17
C LEU A 16 6.88 0.53 -6.94
N ARG A 17 7.44 1.72 -7.02
CA ARG A 17 6.70 2.99 -7.00
C ARG A 17 6.11 3.28 -8.39
N LEU A 18 4.88 3.79 -8.40
CA LEU A 18 4.20 4.16 -9.64
C LEU A 18 4.30 5.66 -9.94
N GLY A 19 4.41 6.49 -8.89
CA GLY A 19 4.48 7.94 -9.05
C GLY A 19 3.29 8.54 -9.79
N GLN A 20 2.09 7.97 -9.62
CA GLN A 20 0.89 8.43 -10.31
C GLN A 20 0.49 9.83 -9.83
N PRO A 21 0.12 10.74 -10.74
CA PRO A 21 -0.40 12.05 -10.36
C PRO A 21 -1.71 11.91 -9.59
N LEU A 22 -1.84 12.65 -8.50
CA LEU A 22 -3.08 12.69 -7.72
C LEU A 22 -4.19 13.37 -8.51
N VAL A 23 -5.41 12.85 -8.33
CA VAL A 23 -6.64 13.45 -8.84
C VAL A 23 -7.65 13.59 -7.71
N LYS A 24 -8.46 14.66 -7.74
CA LYS A 24 -9.58 14.81 -6.80
C LYS A 24 -10.48 13.59 -6.88
N SER A 25 -10.76 12.98 -5.74
CA SER A 25 -11.41 11.69 -5.63
C SER A 25 -12.59 11.74 -4.66
N ASP A 26 -13.39 10.68 -4.66
CA ASP A 26 -14.57 10.57 -3.82
C ASP A 26 -14.22 10.01 -2.44
N VAL A 27 -13.15 9.24 -2.36
CA VAL A 27 -12.64 8.64 -1.13
C VAL A 27 -11.13 8.40 -1.18
N ILE A 28 -10.47 8.54 -0.03
CA ILE A 28 -9.12 8.06 0.22
C ILE A 28 -9.24 6.73 0.94
N ILE A 29 -8.59 5.68 0.47
CA ILE A 29 -8.55 4.37 1.12
C ILE A 29 -7.13 4.11 1.62
N GLY A 30 -6.92 4.19 2.93
CA GLY A 30 -5.69 3.78 3.58
C GLY A 30 -5.71 2.28 3.87
N LEU A 31 -4.86 1.52 3.17
CA LEU A 31 -4.79 0.07 3.36
C LEU A 31 -3.88 -0.26 4.53
N GLY A 32 -4.38 -1.08 5.46
CA GLY A 32 -3.69 -1.48 6.68
C GLY A 32 -2.31 -2.10 6.43
N CYS A 33 -1.38 -1.74 7.31
CA CYS A 33 -0.01 -2.27 7.37
C CYS A 33 0.67 -1.77 8.66
N HIS A 34 1.88 -2.23 8.92
CA HIS A 34 2.66 -1.87 10.10
C HIS A 34 3.31 -0.45 10.07
N ASP A 35 3.14 0.32 9.00
CA ASP A 35 3.71 1.66 8.85
C ASP A 35 2.65 2.75 9.04
N ILE A 36 2.70 3.44 10.16
CA ILE A 36 1.74 4.48 10.53
C ILE A 36 1.75 5.68 9.57
N ARG A 37 2.85 5.93 8.86
CA ARG A 37 2.97 7.01 7.87
C ARG A 37 1.97 6.87 6.71
N VAL A 38 1.43 5.67 6.49
CA VAL A 38 0.34 5.44 5.52
C VAL A 38 -0.94 6.16 5.99
N ALA A 39 -1.27 6.06 7.28
CA ALA A 39 -2.40 6.77 7.86
C ALA A 39 -2.17 8.29 7.86
N GLU A 40 -0.97 8.74 8.19
CA GLU A 40 -0.58 10.15 8.16
C GLU A 40 -0.70 10.73 6.74
N ARG A 41 -0.25 9.97 5.73
CA ARG A 41 -0.41 10.36 4.32
C ARG A 41 -1.88 10.50 3.93
N ALA A 42 -2.72 9.53 4.30
CA ALA A 42 -4.15 9.58 4.03
C ALA A 42 -4.83 10.79 4.73
N ALA A 43 -4.46 11.06 5.98
CA ALA A 43 -4.94 12.21 6.73
C ALA A 43 -4.56 13.54 6.08
N ASN A 44 -3.30 13.70 5.68
CA ASN A 44 -2.81 14.91 5.01
C ASN A 44 -3.56 15.13 3.67
N LEU A 45 -3.77 14.08 2.89
CA LEU A 45 -4.57 14.16 1.66
C LEU A 45 -6.00 14.64 1.92
N TYR A 46 -6.64 14.17 3.01
CA TYR A 46 -7.95 14.65 3.39
C TYR A 46 -7.92 16.15 3.78
N LEU A 47 -6.97 16.55 4.62
CA LEU A 47 -6.82 17.94 5.06
C LEU A 47 -6.49 18.89 3.90
N GLU A 48 -5.82 18.39 2.87
CA GLU A 48 -5.56 19.08 1.59
C GLU A 48 -6.79 19.05 0.64
N ASN A 49 -7.93 18.51 1.08
CA ASN A 49 -9.16 18.38 0.31
C ASN A 49 -9.05 17.54 -0.97
N TRP A 50 -8.23 16.48 -1.01
CA TRP A 50 -8.18 15.54 -2.13
C TRP A 50 -9.40 14.63 -2.22
N ALA A 51 -10.06 14.35 -1.09
CA ALA A 51 -11.36 13.67 -1.03
C ALA A 51 -12.13 14.09 0.23
N PRO A 52 -13.49 13.95 0.24
CA PRO A 52 -14.32 14.38 1.36
C PRO A 52 -14.31 13.42 2.56
N GLN A 53 -13.70 12.25 2.44
CA GLN A 53 -13.69 11.21 3.48
C GLN A 53 -12.55 10.22 3.29
N ILE A 54 -12.25 9.50 4.37
CA ILE A 54 -11.24 8.44 4.42
C ILE A 54 -11.91 7.12 4.79
N LEU A 55 -11.49 6.02 4.19
CA LEU A 55 -11.77 4.66 4.64
C LEU A 55 -10.44 4.00 5.02
N PHE A 56 -10.28 3.57 6.25
CA PHE A 56 -9.18 2.72 6.67
C PHE A 56 -9.62 1.26 6.69
N THR A 57 -8.77 0.38 6.13
CA THR A 57 -9.03 -1.06 6.07
C THR A 57 -7.94 -1.83 6.80
N GLY A 58 -8.28 -3.00 7.32
CA GLY A 58 -7.33 -3.96 7.88
C GLY A 58 -7.62 -4.36 9.32
N TYR A 59 -7.56 -5.69 9.54
CA TYR A 59 -7.51 -6.30 10.87
C TYR A 59 -6.04 -6.39 11.32
N LEU A 60 -5.58 -7.56 11.75
CA LEU A 60 -4.19 -7.85 12.07
C LEU A 60 -3.60 -8.72 10.96
N GLY A 61 -2.60 -8.19 10.26
CA GLY A 61 -1.85 -8.90 9.23
C GLY A 61 -0.59 -9.58 9.77
N ASN A 62 0.15 -10.24 8.89
CA ASN A 62 1.37 -10.99 9.26
C ASN A 62 2.45 -10.16 9.97
N HIS A 63 2.49 -8.83 9.73
CA HIS A 63 3.48 -7.92 10.30
C HIS A 63 2.97 -7.15 11.52
N THR A 64 1.69 -7.23 11.83
CA THR A 64 1.05 -6.52 12.95
C THR A 64 0.52 -7.48 14.01
N ALA A 65 0.25 -8.73 13.66
CA ALA A 65 -0.15 -9.77 14.62
C ALA A 65 0.94 -9.97 15.68
N GLY A 66 0.55 -9.79 16.96
CA GLY A 66 1.47 -9.88 18.10
C GLY A 66 2.24 -8.57 18.40
N VAL A 67 2.14 -7.55 17.54
CA VAL A 67 2.71 -6.20 17.76
C VAL A 67 1.62 -5.21 18.16
N TRP A 68 0.51 -5.20 17.42
CA TRP A 68 -0.64 -4.37 17.74
C TRP A 68 -1.73 -5.18 18.45
N GLN A 69 -2.43 -4.54 19.37
CA GLN A 69 -3.53 -5.15 20.15
C GLN A 69 -4.91 -4.87 19.56
N GLN A 70 -4.97 -4.02 18.54
CA GLN A 70 -6.21 -3.61 17.87
C GLN A 70 -6.04 -3.65 16.34
N PRO A 71 -7.14 -3.69 15.56
CA PRO A 71 -7.09 -3.68 14.11
C PRO A 71 -6.25 -2.53 13.52
N GLU A 72 -5.58 -2.79 12.41
CA GLU A 72 -4.79 -1.78 11.68
C GLU A 72 -5.64 -0.55 11.35
N ALA A 73 -6.90 -0.76 10.97
CA ALA A 73 -7.85 0.32 10.68
C ALA A 73 -8.10 1.24 11.88
N ASP A 74 -8.15 0.70 13.12
CA ASP A 74 -8.33 1.51 14.34
C ASP A 74 -7.08 2.33 14.63
N VAL A 75 -5.89 1.71 14.54
CA VAL A 75 -4.59 2.42 14.72
C VAL A 75 -4.47 3.57 13.73
N PHE A 76 -4.86 3.34 12.48
CA PHE A 76 -4.80 4.35 11.42
C PHE A 76 -5.80 5.49 11.67
N ALA A 77 -7.02 5.17 12.11
CA ALA A 77 -8.02 6.17 12.48
C ALA A 77 -7.55 7.06 13.63
N GLU A 78 -6.98 6.48 14.68
CA GLU A 78 -6.43 7.24 15.80
C GLU A 78 -5.33 8.22 15.35
N ALA A 79 -4.44 7.78 14.44
CA ALA A 79 -3.42 8.65 13.90
C ALA A 79 -4.01 9.81 13.07
N ALA A 80 -5.00 9.54 12.24
CA ALA A 80 -5.66 10.54 11.42
C ALA A 80 -6.44 11.56 12.29
N ILE A 81 -7.13 11.11 13.34
CA ILE A 81 -7.85 11.97 14.29
C ILE A 81 -6.87 12.90 15.01
N LYS A 82 -5.72 12.38 15.45
CA LYS A 82 -4.66 13.21 16.09
C LYS A 82 -4.13 14.31 15.17
N LEU A 83 -4.18 14.11 13.87
CA LEU A 83 -3.81 15.11 12.85
C LEU A 83 -4.94 16.10 12.52
N GLY A 84 -6.15 15.90 13.06
CA GLY A 84 -7.27 16.82 12.90
C GLY A 84 -8.34 16.35 11.91
N VAL A 85 -8.31 15.09 11.45
CA VAL A 85 -9.42 14.54 10.63
C VAL A 85 -10.63 14.29 11.54
N PRO A 86 -11.82 14.84 11.22
CA PRO A 86 -13.04 14.60 11.99
C PRO A 86 -13.44 13.12 11.98
N VAL A 87 -13.90 12.61 13.13
CA VAL A 87 -14.30 11.19 13.28
C VAL A 87 -15.40 10.79 12.31
N ASP A 88 -16.36 11.68 12.04
CA ASP A 88 -17.47 11.46 11.10
C ASP A 88 -17.02 11.39 9.62
N LYS A 89 -15.78 11.69 9.33
CA LYS A 89 -15.16 11.58 8.00
C LYS A 89 -14.32 10.32 7.82
N ILE A 90 -14.27 9.46 8.83
CA ILE A 90 -13.49 8.23 8.81
C ILE A 90 -14.42 7.02 8.85
N LEU A 91 -14.33 6.18 7.84
CA LEU A 91 -14.94 4.86 7.79
C LEU A 91 -13.90 3.80 8.14
N LEU A 92 -14.35 2.70 8.75
CA LEU A 92 -13.48 1.61 9.18
C LEU A 92 -13.96 0.27 8.63
N GLU A 93 -13.03 -0.47 8.03
CA GLU A 93 -13.17 -1.87 7.70
C GLU A 93 -12.13 -2.65 8.52
N LYS A 94 -12.58 -3.59 9.37
CA LYS A 94 -11.76 -4.23 10.41
C LYS A 94 -11.65 -5.75 10.26
N LYS A 95 -11.87 -6.31 9.07
CA LYS A 95 -11.88 -7.77 8.85
C LYS A 95 -10.77 -8.23 7.91
N ALA A 96 -10.31 -7.35 7.02
CA ALA A 96 -9.32 -7.68 6.01
C ALA A 96 -7.98 -8.08 6.64
N THR A 97 -7.39 -9.17 6.15
CA THR A 97 -6.09 -9.70 6.61
C THR A 97 -5.02 -9.68 5.52
N ASN A 98 -5.37 -9.27 4.32
CA ASN A 98 -4.47 -9.19 3.17
C ASN A 98 -4.93 -8.13 2.16
N THR A 99 -4.04 -7.74 1.24
CA THR A 99 -4.29 -6.67 0.27
C THR A 99 -5.54 -6.91 -0.61
N GLY A 100 -5.81 -8.15 -0.99
CA GLY A 100 -7.01 -8.49 -1.79
C GLY A 100 -8.29 -8.26 -1.01
N GLU A 101 -8.32 -8.65 0.26
CA GLU A 101 -9.44 -8.40 1.17
C GLU A 101 -9.60 -6.92 1.46
N ASN A 102 -8.50 -6.18 1.69
CA ASN A 102 -8.56 -4.73 1.85
C ASN A 102 -9.31 -4.07 0.69
N ILE A 103 -9.05 -4.48 -0.55
CA ILE A 103 -9.72 -3.93 -1.74
C ILE A 103 -11.19 -4.34 -1.79
N ARG A 104 -11.51 -5.64 -1.63
CA ARG A 104 -12.89 -6.13 -1.73
C ARG A 104 -13.79 -5.63 -0.60
N PHE A 105 -13.26 -5.61 0.63
CA PHE A 105 -14.03 -5.19 1.80
C PHE A 105 -14.18 -3.67 1.87
N ALA A 106 -13.19 -2.92 1.36
CA ALA A 106 -13.37 -1.48 1.14
C ALA A 106 -14.56 -1.19 0.23
N TYR A 107 -14.66 -1.90 -0.90
CA TYR A 107 -15.81 -1.78 -1.79
C TYR A 107 -17.13 -2.08 -1.07
N GLN A 108 -17.20 -3.17 -0.31
CA GLN A 108 -18.39 -3.53 0.46
C GLN A 108 -18.76 -2.46 1.48
N THR A 109 -17.79 -1.96 2.24
CA THR A 109 -18.00 -0.91 3.23
C THR A 109 -18.54 0.36 2.59
N LEU A 110 -18.04 0.78 1.44
CA LEU A 110 -18.54 1.93 0.71
C LEU A 110 -19.99 1.71 0.24
N LYS A 111 -20.31 0.53 -0.26
CA LYS A 111 -21.70 0.17 -0.65
C LYS A 111 -22.67 0.16 0.51
N GLU A 112 -22.32 -0.45 1.62
CA GLU A 112 -23.14 -0.52 2.84
C GLU A 112 -23.44 0.88 3.42
N ASN A 113 -22.51 1.83 3.22
CA ASN A 113 -22.70 3.22 3.64
C ASN A 113 -23.32 4.12 2.56
N ASN A 114 -23.77 3.55 1.42
CA ASN A 114 -24.35 4.28 0.29
C ASN A 114 -23.43 5.39 -0.26
N ILE A 115 -22.13 5.15 -0.32
CA ILE A 115 -21.13 6.08 -0.83
C ILE A 115 -20.79 5.70 -2.28
N PRO A 116 -21.31 6.44 -3.27
CA PRO A 116 -20.95 6.22 -4.66
C PRO A 116 -19.54 6.71 -4.93
N VAL A 117 -18.75 5.91 -5.65
CA VAL A 117 -17.38 6.27 -6.00
C VAL A 117 -17.16 6.13 -7.51
N LYS A 118 -16.47 7.10 -8.08
CA LYS A 118 -15.94 7.11 -9.45
C LYS A 118 -14.42 7.21 -9.45
N ARG A 119 -13.85 7.85 -8.42
CA ARG A 119 -12.41 8.02 -8.28
C ARG A 119 -11.97 7.73 -6.86
N ILE A 120 -10.87 7.01 -6.74
CA ILE A 120 -10.31 6.54 -5.47
C ILE A 120 -8.83 6.89 -5.40
N ILE A 121 -8.38 7.35 -4.23
CA ILE A 121 -6.96 7.41 -3.90
C ILE A 121 -6.67 6.24 -2.96
N LEU A 122 -5.84 5.29 -3.40
CA LEU A 122 -5.32 4.22 -2.57
C LEU A 122 -4.00 4.67 -1.94
N VAL A 123 -3.86 4.49 -0.63
CA VAL A 123 -2.65 4.86 0.11
C VAL A 123 -2.04 3.62 0.73
N GLN A 124 -0.75 3.37 0.43
CA GLN A 124 0.01 2.27 1.01
C GLN A 124 1.50 2.63 1.08
N GLN A 125 2.34 1.73 1.56
CA GLN A 125 3.80 1.89 1.61
C GLN A 125 4.39 2.09 0.21
N PRO A 126 5.48 2.87 0.04
CA PRO A 126 6.05 3.19 -1.29
C PRO A 126 6.34 1.96 -2.14
N PHE A 127 6.99 0.94 -1.56
CA PHE A 127 7.32 -0.29 -2.27
C PHE A 127 6.12 -1.21 -2.55
N MET A 128 4.91 -0.83 -2.11
CA MET A 128 3.67 -1.56 -2.33
C MET A 128 2.80 -0.96 -3.45
N GLU A 129 3.10 0.25 -3.95
CA GLU A 129 2.21 0.95 -4.90
C GLU A 129 1.83 0.10 -6.11
N ARG A 130 2.81 -0.46 -6.83
CA ARG A 130 2.57 -1.30 -8.01
C ARG A 130 1.76 -2.54 -7.68
N ARG A 131 2.05 -3.20 -6.57
CA ARG A 131 1.32 -4.38 -6.12
C ARG A 131 -0.11 -4.06 -5.74
N VAL A 132 -0.35 -2.96 -5.03
CA VAL A 132 -1.70 -2.51 -4.66
C VAL A 132 -2.51 -2.19 -5.91
N TYR A 133 -1.95 -1.47 -6.86
CA TYR A 133 -2.62 -1.12 -8.11
C TYR A 133 -2.98 -2.37 -8.92
N ALA A 134 -2.04 -3.31 -9.09
CA ALA A 134 -2.30 -4.58 -9.76
C ALA A 134 -3.36 -5.43 -9.05
N THR A 135 -3.42 -5.36 -7.71
CA THR A 135 -4.46 -6.02 -6.92
C THR A 135 -5.81 -5.33 -7.11
N TYR A 136 -5.86 -4.00 -7.07
CA TYR A 136 -7.07 -3.23 -7.34
C TYR A 136 -7.65 -3.56 -8.71
N LEU A 137 -6.85 -3.53 -9.75
CA LEU A 137 -7.28 -3.85 -11.11
C LEU A 137 -7.89 -5.26 -11.24
N ARG A 138 -7.52 -6.20 -10.38
CA ARG A 138 -8.05 -7.57 -10.36
C ARG A 138 -9.24 -7.74 -9.42
N GLN A 139 -9.19 -7.14 -8.23
CA GLN A 139 -10.06 -7.47 -7.10
C GLN A 139 -11.22 -6.50 -6.88
N TRP A 140 -11.16 -5.29 -7.44
CA TRP A 140 -12.29 -4.36 -7.34
C TRP A 140 -13.48 -4.93 -8.11
N PRO A 141 -14.67 -5.07 -7.47
CA PRO A 141 -15.79 -5.81 -8.07
C PRO A 141 -16.48 -5.12 -9.25
N GLU A 142 -16.38 -3.80 -9.34
CA GLU A 142 -17.00 -3.04 -10.44
C GLU A 142 -16.04 -2.89 -11.64
N ASP A 143 -16.61 -2.53 -12.79
CA ASP A 143 -15.86 -2.25 -14.00
C ASP A 143 -14.91 -1.05 -13.79
N LYS A 144 -13.63 -1.20 -14.19
CA LYS A 144 -12.59 -0.17 -14.06
C LYS A 144 -12.81 1.03 -14.98
N GLU A 145 -13.68 0.90 -15.98
CA GLU A 145 -14.12 2.03 -16.78
C GLU A 145 -15.02 2.98 -15.96
N ASN A 146 -15.74 2.45 -14.96
CA ASN A 146 -16.66 3.21 -14.12
C ASN A 146 -15.98 3.75 -12.85
N VAL A 147 -14.95 3.06 -12.34
CA VAL A 147 -14.23 3.46 -11.14
C VAL A 147 -12.72 3.46 -11.38
N GLN A 148 -12.11 4.62 -11.30
CA GLN A 148 -10.68 4.82 -11.49
C GLN A 148 -9.98 4.95 -10.13
N ALA A 149 -8.82 4.33 -9.99
CA ALA A 149 -7.96 4.52 -8.83
C ALA A 149 -6.59 5.04 -9.21
N VAL A 150 -6.03 5.87 -8.34
CA VAL A 150 -4.60 6.19 -8.30
C VAL A 150 -4.02 5.69 -6.99
N VAL A 151 -2.77 5.30 -7.00
CA VAL A 151 -2.05 4.86 -5.80
C VAL A 151 -0.99 5.89 -5.43
N THR A 152 -0.86 6.16 -4.16
CA THR A 152 0.17 7.02 -3.57
C THR A 152 0.68 6.44 -2.26
N SER A 153 1.76 7.00 -1.78
CA SER A 153 2.43 6.59 -0.54
C SER A 153 2.99 7.80 0.21
N PRO A 154 3.51 7.63 1.44
CA PRO A 154 4.33 8.63 2.10
C PRO A 154 5.46 9.09 1.19
N THR A 155 5.69 10.41 1.13
CA THR A 155 6.73 11.02 0.29
C THR A 155 8.07 10.94 1.02
N VAL A 156 8.75 9.80 0.86
CA VAL A 156 10.08 9.54 1.44
C VAL A 156 10.96 8.83 0.41
N GLU A 157 12.26 9.03 0.49
CA GLU A 157 13.23 8.34 -0.34
C GLU A 157 13.70 7.02 0.29
N LEU A 158 14.33 6.15 -0.51
CA LEU A 158 14.78 4.82 -0.08
C LEU A 158 15.59 4.86 1.22
N ASP A 159 16.56 5.76 1.30
CA ASP A 159 17.47 5.86 2.45
C ASP A 159 16.79 6.34 3.73
N GLU A 160 15.73 7.12 3.60
CA GLU A 160 14.97 7.72 4.70
C GLU A 160 13.80 6.83 5.14
N TYR A 161 13.46 5.81 4.34
CA TYR A 161 12.28 5.00 4.59
C TYR A 161 12.41 4.09 5.82
N PRO A 162 13.56 3.44 6.12
CA PRO A 162 13.73 2.62 7.33
C PRO A 162 13.47 3.42 8.61
N ASN A 163 12.71 2.82 9.52
CA ASN A 163 12.43 3.38 10.86
C ASN A 163 12.14 2.26 11.87
N SER A 164 11.78 2.62 13.11
CA SER A 164 11.50 1.64 14.17
C SER A 164 10.31 0.71 13.87
N HIS A 165 9.37 1.12 13.00
CA HIS A 165 8.18 0.32 12.66
C HIS A 165 8.44 -0.63 11.50
N VAL A 166 9.15 -0.16 10.45
CA VAL A 166 9.41 -0.97 9.24
C VAL A 166 10.73 -1.74 9.32
N GLY A 167 11.57 -1.43 10.30
CA GLY A 167 12.88 -2.03 10.47
C GLY A 167 13.99 -1.31 9.71
N ASN A 168 15.16 -1.95 9.60
CA ASN A 168 16.32 -1.42 8.92
C ASN A 168 16.28 -1.63 7.40
N MET A 169 17.33 -1.18 6.70
CA MET A 169 17.44 -1.30 5.23
C MET A 169 17.41 -2.76 4.75
N ASP A 170 18.02 -3.69 5.48
CA ASP A 170 18.01 -5.11 5.09
C ASP A 170 16.59 -5.69 5.16
N ASN A 171 15.80 -5.24 6.14
CA ASN A 171 14.39 -5.60 6.23
C ASN A 171 13.61 -5.06 5.04
N LEU A 172 13.84 -3.80 4.67
CA LEU A 172 13.19 -3.17 3.52
C LEU A 172 13.52 -3.89 2.21
N ILE A 173 14.79 -4.24 1.99
CA ILE A 173 15.20 -5.02 0.81
C ILE A 173 14.47 -6.37 0.79
N GLY A 174 14.40 -7.07 1.92
CA GLY A 174 13.64 -8.32 2.02
C GLY A 174 12.15 -8.17 1.69
N TYR A 175 11.50 -7.09 2.12
CA TYR A 175 10.12 -6.79 1.76
C TYR A 175 9.96 -6.49 0.26
N MET A 176 10.86 -5.68 -0.32
CA MET A 176 10.82 -5.38 -1.76
C MET A 176 10.99 -6.65 -2.61
N LEU A 177 11.91 -7.54 -2.23
CA LEU A 177 12.09 -8.85 -2.88
C LEU A 177 10.81 -9.69 -2.80
N ALA A 178 10.17 -9.77 -1.64
CA ALA A 178 8.92 -10.51 -1.45
C ALA A 178 7.76 -9.90 -2.24
N VAL A 179 7.70 -8.58 -2.36
CA VAL A 179 6.68 -7.90 -3.17
C VAL A 179 6.88 -8.20 -4.66
N LEU A 180 8.13 -8.18 -5.14
CA LEU A 180 8.44 -8.50 -6.53
C LEU A 180 8.11 -9.96 -6.89
N GLU A 181 8.37 -10.92 -6.00
CA GLU A 181 7.93 -12.32 -6.19
C GLU A 181 6.41 -12.41 -6.30
N ARG A 182 5.67 -11.69 -5.43
CA ARG A 182 4.20 -11.68 -5.49
C ARG A 182 3.67 -11.02 -6.76
N ILE A 183 4.32 -9.99 -7.29
CA ILE A 183 3.98 -9.37 -8.58
C ILE A 183 4.13 -10.39 -9.72
N ARG A 184 5.17 -11.25 -9.68
CA ARG A 184 5.42 -12.31 -10.67
C ARG A 184 4.43 -13.47 -10.57
N ASP A 185 4.10 -13.91 -9.35
CA ASP A 185 3.41 -15.18 -9.12
C ASP A 185 1.90 -15.03 -8.95
N TYR A 186 1.42 -13.91 -8.43
CA TYR A 186 0.03 -13.72 -8.10
C TYR A 186 -0.93 -13.56 -9.29
N PRO A 187 -0.52 -13.10 -10.46
CA PRO A 187 -1.37 -13.14 -11.64
C PRO A 187 -1.82 -14.55 -12.00
N LYS A 188 -0.93 -15.55 -11.92
CA LYS A 188 -1.24 -16.97 -12.17
C LYS A 188 -2.25 -17.55 -11.18
N LYS A 189 -2.34 -16.96 -9.98
CA LYS A 189 -3.29 -17.33 -8.92
C LYS A 189 -4.60 -16.53 -8.98
N GLY A 190 -4.72 -15.60 -9.93
CA GLY A 190 -5.89 -14.73 -10.07
C GLY A 190 -6.01 -13.63 -9.01
N TYR A 191 -4.94 -13.31 -8.30
CA TYR A 191 -4.95 -12.30 -7.23
C TYR A 191 -4.63 -10.89 -7.72
N GLN A 192 -3.91 -10.78 -8.82
CA GLN A 192 -3.47 -9.52 -9.42
C GLN A 192 -3.57 -9.59 -10.96
N VAL A 193 -3.56 -8.43 -11.62
CA VAL A 193 -3.27 -8.40 -13.06
C VAL A 193 -1.76 -8.51 -13.27
N GLU A 194 -1.38 -9.02 -14.44
CA GLU A 194 0.03 -9.11 -14.83
C GLU A 194 0.69 -7.74 -14.90
N GLN A 195 1.94 -7.66 -14.46
CA GLN A 195 2.78 -6.47 -14.54
C GLN A 195 4.07 -6.83 -15.27
N GLU A 196 4.49 -6.00 -16.20
CA GLU A 196 5.78 -6.16 -16.87
C GLU A 196 6.91 -5.94 -15.85
N ILE A 197 7.84 -6.89 -15.77
CA ILE A 197 9.06 -6.79 -14.96
C ILE A 197 10.24 -6.60 -15.90
N PHE A 198 10.81 -5.41 -15.90
CA PHE A 198 11.91 -5.07 -16.81
C PHE A 198 13.19 -5.87 -16.50
N PRO A 199 14.06 -6.10 -17.50
CA PRO A 199 15.29 -6.88 -17.34
C PRO A 199 16.19 -6.36 -16.22
N GLU A 200 16.35 -5.05 -16.09
CA GLU A 200 17.17 -4.43 -15.05
C GLU A 200 16.63 -4.67 -13.62
N VAL A 201 15.31 -4.81 -13.46
CA VAL A 201 14.68 -5.15 -12.17
C VAL A 201 14.95 -6.61 -11.81
N SER A 202 14.87 -7.50 -12.80
CA SER A 202 15.17 -8.92 -12.62
C SER A 202 16.65 -9.15 -12.31
N ASP A 203 17.56 -8.41 -12.96
CA ASP A 203 19.00 -8.44 -12.69
C ASP A 203 19.32 -7.92 -11.28
N ALA A 204 18.73 -6.79 -10.88
CA ALA A 204 18.90 -6.25 -9.53
C ALA A 204 18.39 -7.23 -8.45
N GLN A 205 17.23 -7.87 -8.67
CA GLN A 205 16.71 -8.91 -7.79
C GLN A 205 17.70 -10.06 -7.66
N TRP A 206 18.19 -10.58 -8.80
CA TRP A 206 19.14 -11.68 -8.81
C TRP A 206 20.42 -11.35 -8.02
N LYS A 207 21.01 -10.17 -8.25
CA LYS A 207 22.22 -9.71 -7.56
C LYS A 207 22.01 -9.61 -6.05
N LEU A 208 20.91 -9.04 -5.60
CA LEU A 208 20.59 -8.97 -4.16
C LEU A 208 20.45 -10.36 -3.54
N LEU A 209 19.84 -11.32 -4.25
CA LEU A 209 19.75 -12.71 -3.79
C LEU A 209 21.14 -13.39 -3.71
N GLN A 210 22.04 -13.12 -4.68
CA GLN A 210 23.41 -13.67 -4.68
C GLN A 210 24.25 -13.20 -3.48
N VAL A 211 24.10 -11.95 -3.07
CA VAL A 211 24.82 -11.41 -1.90
C VAL A 211 24.15 -11.74 -0.56
N GLY A 212 23.08 -12.54 -0.56
CA GLY A 212 22.51 -13.12 0.65
C GLY A 212 21.20 -12.52 1.13
N TYR A 213 20.65 -11.48 0.49
CA TYR A 213 19.29 -11.01 0.83
C TYR A 213 18.24 -12.08 0.53
N ARG A 214 17.16 -12.11 1.31
CA ARG A 214 16.06 -13.07 1.11
C ARG A 214 14.71 -12.35 1.23
N PRO A 215 13.69 -12.78 0.47
CA PRO A 215 12.31 -12.33 0.61
C PRO A 215 11.78 -12.56 2.03
N LYS A 216 10.99 -11.61 2.54
CA LYS A 216 10.35 -11.66 3.86
C LYS A 216 8.84 -11.85 3.78
#